data_d1fbb21c35d1293bd032ccc4e8401791
#
_entry.id   d1fbb21c35d1293bd032ccc4e8401791
#
_cell.length_a   1.000
_cell.length_b   1.000
_cell.length_c   1.000
_cell.angle_alpha   90.00
_cell.angle_beta   90.00
_cell.angle_gamma   90.00
#
_symmetry.space_group_name_H-M   'P 1'
#
loop_
_entity.id
_entity.type
_entity.pdbx_description
1 polymer ?
#
loop_
_entity_poly.entity_id
_entity_poly.type
_entity_poly.pdbx_seq_one_letter_code
_entity_poly.pdbx_strand_id
1 'polypeptide(L)'
;SPDERTLYLVDSCPIVGGNRKIWKFDLSSEGEVCNQQVVIDFAPGRGGDGMAIAQNGDLYIAAGIARPRGPHEATTVPAGIWIVTSDGDVKGRIPVPEDVLTNVTFGGGDLQTLYIAAGKTLFSIRVNTPGFVVHRRN
;
A
#
# COMPACT_ATOMS: atom_id res chain seq x y z
N SER A 1 0.38 -1.87 -12.25
CA SER A 1 1.72 -1.29 -12.51
C SER A 1 1.66 -0.23 -13.59
N PRO A 2 2.65 0.69 -13.67
CA PRO A 2 2.68 1.73 -14.69
C PRO A 2 2.71 1.24 -16.14
N ASP A 3 3.22 0.04 -16.36
CA ASP A 3 3.25 -0.64 -17.67
C ASP A 3 2.03 -1.53 -17.93
N GLU A 4 1.07 -1.57 -16.98
CA GLU A 4 -0.17 -2.36 -17.04
C GLU A 4 0.04 -3.88 -17.20
N ARG A 5 1.22 -4.40 -16.78
CA ARG A 5 1.57 -5.83 -16.85
C ARG A 5 1.54 -6.55 -15.51
N THR A 6 1.37 -5.83 -14.42
CA THR A 6 1.31 -6.41 -13.08
C THR A 6 0.08 -5.90 -12.34
N LEU A 7 -0.72 -6.82 -11.82
CA LEU A 7 -1.80 -6.54 -10.88
C LEU A 7 -1.28 -6.72 -9.45
N TYR A 8 -1.52 -5.75 -8.59
CA TYR A 8 -1.25 -5.85 -7.16
C TYR A 8 -2.54 -5.98 -6.37
N LEU A 9 -2.54 -6.87 -5.38
CA LEU A 9 -3.68 -7.13 -4.50
C LEU A 9 -3.26 -7.00 -3.04
N VAL A 10 -4.03 -6.23 -2.29
CA VAL A 10 -3.94 -6.20 -0.82
C VAL A 10 -4.83 -7.29 -0.25
N ASP A 11 -4.22 -8.22 0.51
CA ASP A 11 -4.92 -9.29 1.22
C ASP A 11 -4.64 -9.12 2.73
N SER A 12 -5.61 -8.59 3.44
CA SER A 12 -5.49 -8.20 4.85
C SER A 12 -6.60 -8.82 5.70
N CYS A 13 -6.57 -10.14 5.82
CA CYS A 13 -7.54 -10.88 6.63
C CYS A 13 -7.22 -10.76 8.13
N PRO A 14 -8.09 -10.18 8.98
CA PRO A 14 -7.79 -9.87 10.38
C PRO A 14 -7.97 -11.04 11.36
N ILE A 15 -8.21 -12.25 10.89
CA ILE A 15 -8.36 -13.45 11.72
C ILE A 15 -7.05 -14.20 11.92
N VAL A 16 -7.01 -15.12 12.90
CA VAL A 16 -5.87 -16.04 13.11
C VAL A 16 -5.59 -16.85 11.85
N GLY A 17 -4.35 -16.87 11.42
CA GLY A 17 -3.93 -17.58 10.20
C GLY A 17 -4.34 -16.90 8.89
N GLY A 18 -5.01 -15.75 8.95
CA GLY A 18 -5.32 -14.94 7.78
C GLY A 18 -4.08 -14.28 7.17
N ASN A 19 -4.12 -14.04 5.88
CA ASN A 19 -3.03 -13.36 5.18
C ASN A 19 -2.87 -11.91 5.64
N ARG A 20 -1.64 -11.40 5.54
CA ARG A 20 -1.25 -10.02 5.76
C ARG A 20 -0.33 -9.55 4.63
N LYS A 21 -0.70 -9.90 3.37
CA LYS A 21 0.20 -9.87 2.22
C LYS A 21 -0.19 -8.84 1.19
N ILE A 22 0.80 -8.35 0.50
CA ILE A 22 0.63 -7.76 -0.82
C ILE A 22 1.05 -8.82 -1.82
N TRP A 23 0.14 -9.15 -2.71
CA TRP A 23 0.37 -10.07 -3.81
C TRP A 23 0.64 -9.30 -5.10
N LYS A 24 1.42 -9.89 -5.99
CA LYS A 24 1.52 -9.50 -7.40
C LYS A 24 1.18 -10.66 -8.30
N PHE A 25 0.62 -10.33 -9.44
CA PHE A 25 0.26 -11.26 -10.51
C PHE A 25 0.70 -10.67 -11.84
N ASP A 26 1.13 -11.53 -12.76
CA ASP A 26 1.29 -11.12 -14.14
C ASP A 26 -0.07 -10.91 -14.78
N LEU A 27 -0.19 -9.84 -15.58
CA LEU A 27 -1.40 -9.46 -16.30
C LEU A 27 -1.13 -9.51 -17.80
N SER A 28 -1.86 -10.38 -18.52
CA SER A 28 -1.76 -10.45 -19.97
C SER A 28 -2.47 -9.26 -20.65
N SER A 29 -2.20 -9.03 -21.92
CA SER A 29 -2.90 -8.03 -22.75
C SER A 29 -4.41 -8.30 -22.87
N GLU A 30 -4.83 -9.52 -22.62
CA GLU A 30 -6.24 -9.97 -22.69
C GLU A 30 -6.93 -9.90 -21.31
N GLY A 31 -6.19 -9.45 -20.27
CA GLY A 31 -6.71 -9.32 -18.90
C GLY A 31 -6.66 -10.61 -18.08
N GLU A 32 -5.96 -11.65 -18.55
CA GLU A 32 -5.75 -12.85 -17.76
C GLU A 32 -4.72 -12.62 -16.67
N VAL A 33 -4.96 -13.22 -15.50
CA VAL A 33 -4.14 -13.09 -14.30
C VAL A 33 -3.46 -14.42 -14.00
N CYS A 34 -2.13 -14.43 -13.89
CA CYS A 34 -1.34 -15.62 -13.59
C CYS A 34 -0.11 -15.30 -12.71
N ASN A 35 0.69 -16.33 -12.40
CA ASN A 35 1.96 -16.19 -11.70
C ASN A 35 1.89 -15.43 -10.37
N GLN A 36 1.01 -15.89 -9.46
CA GLN A 36 0.86 -15.31 -8.13
C GLN A 36 2.17 -15.36 -7.34
N GLN A 37 2.62 -14.21 -6.83
CA GLN A 37 3.81 -14.06 -6.00
C GLN A 37 3.53 -13.13 -4.82
N VAL A 38 4.21 -13.36 -3.69
CA VAL A 38 4.20 -12.44 -2.55
C VAL A 38 5.17 -11.31 -2.81
N VAL A 39 4.72 -10.05 -2.67
CA VAL A 39 5.60 -8.87 -2.65
C VAL A 39 6.13 -8.66 -1.24
N ILE A 40 5.24 -8.59 -0.26
CA ILE A 40 5.60 -8.42 1.15
C ILE A 40 4.56 -9.11 2.03
N ASP A 41 5.01 -9.70 3.15
CA ASP A 41 4.16 -10.25 4.20
C ASP A 41 4.36 -9.46 5.49
N PHE A 42 3.32 -8.83 5.98
CA PHE A 42 3.32 -8.06 7.22
C PHE A 42 3.01 -8.89 8.48
N ALA A 43 2.73 -10.20 8.32
CA ALA A 43 2.41 -11.05 9.47
C ALA A 43 3.56 -11.07 10.51
N PRO A 44 3.25 -11.13 11.82
CA PRO A 44 1.95 -11.18 12.46
C PRO A 44 1.31 -9.81 12.70
N GLY A 45 1.89 -8.73 12.19
CA GLY A 45 1.36 -7.36 12.34
C GLY A 45 0.16 -7.09 11.45
N ARG A 46 -0.40 -5.90 11.56
CA ARG A 46 -1.48 -5.47 10.68
C ARG A 46 -0.95 -5.23 9.26
N GLY A 47 -1.56 -5.90 8.29
CA GLY A 47 -1.25 -5.78 6.86
C GLY A 47 -1.69 -4.45 6.24
N GLY A 48 -1.58 -4.37 4.92
CA GLY A 48 -2.04 -3.25 4.14
C GLY A 48 -3.56 -3.15 4.12
N ASP A 49 -4.06 -1.92 3.93
CA ASP A 49 -5.47 -1.61 3.67
C ASP A 49 -5.57 -0.97 2.27
N GLY A 50 -5.35 0.33 2.13
CA GLY A 50 -5.24 0.98 0.82
C GLY A 50 -3.81 1.03 0.28
N MET A 51 -3.68 1.13 -1.04
CA MET A 51 -2.39 1.18 -1.72
C MET A 51 -2.44 2.07 -2.95
N ALA A 52 -1.36 2.80 -3.21
CA ALA A 52 -1.13 3.57 -4.43
C ALA A 52 0.24 3.23 -5.02
N ILE A 53 0.41 3.46 -6.32
CA ILE A 53 1.64 3.16 -7.05
C ILE A 53 2.26 4.46 -7.54
N ALA A 54 3.57 4.60 -7.37
CA ALA A 54 4.35 5.69 -7.93
C ALA A 54 4.78 5.41 -9.38
N GLN A 55 5.18 6.44 -10.11
CA GLN A 55 5.62 6.31 -11.51
C GLN A 55 6.83 5.39 -11.69
N ASN A 56 7.68 5.27 -10.67
CA ASN A 56 8.83 4.36 -10.67
C ASN A 56 8.48 2.91 -10.27
N GLY A 57 7.18 2.60 -10.06
CA GLY A 57 6.71 1.27 -9.67
C GLY A 57 6.73 0.98 -8.17
N ASP A 58 7.19 1.90 -7.32
CA ASP A 58 7.14 1.72 -5.87
C ASP A 58 5.68 1.75 -5.36
N LEU A 59 5.39 0.84 -4.44
CA LEU A 59 4.10 0.72 -3.78
C LEU A 59 4.09 1.58 -2.50
N TYR A 60 3.09 2.41 -2.35
CA TYR A 60 2.80 3.18 -1.15
C TYR A 60 1.61 2.53 -0.45
N ILE A 61 1.85 1.89 0.68
CA ILE A 61 0.89 0.99 1.34
C ILE A 61 0.52 1.57 2.71
N ALA A 62 -0.76 1.84 2.92
CA ALA A 62 -1.30 2.19 4.22
C ALA A 62 -1.35 0.92 5.08
N ALA A 63 -0.44 0.76 6.05
CA ALA A 63 -0.29 -0.47 6.82
C ALA A 63 0.12 -0.22 8.26
N GLY A 64 0.02 -1.27 9.06
CA GLY A 64 0.45 -1.25 10.45
C GLY A 64 -0.56 -0.65 11.42
N ILE A 65 -0.25 -0.76 12.70
CA ILE A 65 -1.07 -0.28 13.80
C ILE A 65 -0.20 0.06 15.02
N ALA A 66 -0.53 1.13 15.71
CA ALA A 66 0.17 1.51 16.94
C ALA A 66 -0.43 0.86 18.19
N ARG A 67 -1.73 0.56 18.17
CA ARG A 67 -2.47 -0.06 19.28
C ARG A 67 -3.36 -1.19 18.77
N PRO A 68 -3.22 -2.43 19.29
CA PRO A 68 -4.08 -3.53 18.90
C PRO A 68 -5.56 -3.21 19.15
N ARG A 69 -6.43 -3.59 18.24
CA ARG A 69 -7.89 -3.43 18.36
C ARG A 69 -8.59 -4.75 18.64
N GLY A 70 -7.85 -5.85 18.54
CA GLY A 70 -8.36 -7.18 18.79
C GLY A 70 -7.23 -8.15 19.14
N PRO A 71 -7.57 -9.37 19.56
CA PRO A 71 -6.59 -10.36 20.04
C PRO A 71 -5.66 -10.89 18.94
N HIS A 72 -5.95 -10.58 17.68
CA HIS A 72 -5.21 -11.08 16.52
C HIS A 72 -4.34 -10.01 15.86
N GLU A 73 -4.27 -8.83 16.45
CA GLU A 73 -3.45 -7.73 15.96
C GLU A 73 -2.19 -7.56 16.80
N ALA A 74 -1.04 -7.57 16.14
CA ALA A 74 0.25 -7.29 16.74
C ALA A 74 0.81 -5.95 16.24
N THR A 75 1.52 -5.23 17.12
CA THR A 75 2.12 -3.92 16.80
C THR A 75 3.53 -4.04 16.18
N THR A 76 3.87 -5.20 15.67
CA THR A 76 5.18 -5.46 15.03
C THR A 76 5.38 -4.70 13.74
N VAL A 77 4.29 -4.25 13.10
CA VAL A 77 4.30 -3.37 11.94
C VAL A 77 3.81 -1.98 12.39
N PRO A 78 4.71 -1.00 12.54
CA PRO A 78 4.32 0.36 12.94
C PRO A 78 3.40 1.01 11.92
N ALA A 79 2.39 1.74 12.41
CA ALA A 79 1.45 2.47 11.58
C ALA A 79 2.15 3.50 10.69
N GLY A 80 1.78 3.57 9.40
CA GLY A 80 2.34 4.52 8.44
C GLY A 80 2.12 4.11 6.99
N ILE A 81 2.65 4.92 6.10
CA ILE A 81 2.73 4.56 4.68
C ILE A 81 4.06 3.89 4.41
N TRP A 82 4.02 2.61 4.13
CA TRP A 82 5.17 1.79 3.79
C TRP A 82 5.49 1.93 2.31
N ILE A 83 6.75 2.24 1.99
CA ILE A 83 7.24 2.38 0.62
C ILE A 83 8.02 1.12 0.30
N VAL A 84 7.50 0.33 -0.65
CA VAL A 84 8.00 -1.00 -0.98
C VAL A 84 8.22 -1.09 -2.49
N THR A 85 9.34 -1.67 -2.93
CA THR A 85 9.57 -1.93 -4.35
C THR A 85 8.66 -3.04 -4.87
N SER A 86 8.54 -3.18 -6.20
CA SER A 86 7.84 -4.30 -6.82
C SER A 86 8.42 -5.69 -6.47
N ASP A 87 9.65 -5.73 -5.97
CA ASP A 87 10.35 -6.97 -5.56
C ASP A 87 10.29 -7.24 -4.06
N GLY A 88 9.65 -6.31 -3.31
CA GLY A 88 9.40 -6.49 -1.88
C GLY A 88 10.40 -5.81 -0.95
N ASP A 89 11.38 -5.08 -1.48
CA ASP A 89 12.34 -4.34 -0.68
C ASP A 89 11.69 -3.12 -0.02
N VAL A 90 11.78 -3.01 1.29
CA VAL A 90 11.27 -1.86 2.05
C VAL A 90 12.24 -0.69 1.93
N LYS A 91 11.85 0.37 1.24
CA LYS A 91 12.63 1.62 1.11
C LYS A 91 12.48 2.53 2.32
N GLY A 92 11.34 2.47 3.00
CA GLY A 92 11.10 3.32 4.16
C GLY A 92 9.63 3.34 4.56
N ARG A 93 9.34 4.19 5.55
CA ARG A 93 7.98 4.41 6.06
C ARG A 93 7.78 5.88 6.37
N ILE A 94 6.66 6.43 5.92
CA ILE A 94 6.18 7.76 6.32
C ILE A 94 5.32 7.55 7.57
N PRO A 95 5.74 8.02 8.75
CA PRO A 95 4.92 7.94 9.96
C PRO A 95 3.71 8.85 9.84
N VAL A 96 2.57 8.39 10.35
CA VAL A 96 1.32 9.18 10.39
C VAL A 96 0.92 9.38 11.86
N PRO A 97 0.54 10.60 12.27
CA PRO A 97 0.26 10.89 13.68
C PRO A 97 -0.99 10.19 14.25
N GLU A 98 -1.88 9.72 13.40
CA GLU A 98 -3.10 9.03 13.80
C GLU A 98 -3.07 7.56 13.38
N ASP A 99 -3.63 6.69 14.21
CA ASP A 99 -3.69 5.26 13.98
C ASP A 99 -4.81 4.90 13.00
N VAL A 100 -4.86 3.64 12.59
CA VAL A 100 -5.87 3.10 11.65
C VAL A 100 -5.82 3.77 10.28
N LEU A 101 -4.68 3.58 9.62
CA LEU A 101 -4.56 3.96 8.23
C LEU A 101 -5.43 3.04 7.37
N THR A 102 -6.24 3.65 6.50
CA THR A 102 -7.19 2.91 5.65
C THR A 102 -6.90 3.10 4.17
N ASN A 103 -6.38 4.25 3.76
CA ASN A 103 -6.13 4.47 2.34
C ASN A 103 -5.05 5.53 2.11
N VAL A 104 -4.50 5.50 0.89
CA VAL A 104 -3.51 6.45 0.41
C VAL A 104 -3.68 6.67 -1.09
N THR A 105 -3.50 7.90 -1.56
CA THR A 105 -3.54 8.23 -2.99
C THR A 105 -2.63 9.40 -3.31
N PHE A 106 -2.15 9.44 -4.55
CA PHE A 106 -1.42 10.60 -5.07
C PHE A 106 -2.38 11.61 -5.69
N GLY A 107 -2.04 12.89 -5.57
CA GLY A 107 -2.79 13.99 -6.16
C GLY A 107 -1.95 15.26 -6.31
N GLY A 108 -2.63 16.37 -6.58
CA GLY A 108 -1.99 17.60 -7.02
C GLY A 108 -1.69 17.57 -8.53
N GLY A 109 -1.40 18.74 -9.12
CA GLY A 109 -1.16 18.84 -10.57
C GLY A 109 0.09 18.06 -11.05
N ASP A 110 1.06 17.87 -10.17
CA ASP A 110 2.31 17.14 -10.41
C ASP A 110 2.32 15.72 -9.84
N LEU A 111 1.20 15.29 -9.22
CA LEU A 111 1.06 13.99 -8.55
C LEU A 111 2.11 13.74 -7.44
N GLN A 112 2.68 14.78 -6.85
CA GLN A 112 3.65 14.69 -5.77
C GLN A 112 3.05 15.01 -4.38
N THR A 113 1.74 15.15 -4.27
CA THR A 113 1.05 15.26 -2.99
C THR A 113 0.41 13.92 -2.66
N LEU A 114 0.84 13.31 -1.56
CA LEU A 114 0.25 12.09 -1.05
C LEU A 114 -0.85 12.44 -0.06
N TYR A 115 -2.07 11.97 -0.29
CA TYR A 115 -3.21 12.10 0.62
C TYR A 115 -3.42 10.78 1.36
N ILE A 116 -3.60 10.84 2.67
CA ILE A 116 -3.63 9.69 3.57
C ILE A 116 -4.85 9.77 4.45
N ALA A 117 -5.71 8.77 4.40
CA ALA A 117 -6.82 8.61 5.32
C ALA A 117 -6.37 7.76 6.52
N ALA A 118 -6.43 8.35 7.72
CA ALA A 118 -6.11 7.68 8.97
C ALA A 118 -7.08 8.08 10.07
N GLY A 119 -7.70 7.09 10.71
CA GLY A 119 -8.69 7.30 11.75
C GLY A 119 -9.83 8.20 11.29
N LYS A 120 -9.88 9.43 11.80
CA LYS A 120 -10.87 10.45 11.47
C LYS A 120 -10.30 11.65 10.70
N THR A 121 -9.03 11.55 10.26
CA THR A 121 -8.28 12.69 9.70
C THR A 121 -7.79 12.35 8.30
N LEU A 122 -7.85 13.35 7.41
CA LEU A 122 -7.18 13.34 6.12
C LEU A 122 -5.88 14.13 6.24
N PHE A 123 -4.76 13.45 6.04
CA PHE A 123 -3.43 14.06 6.01
C PHE A 123 -2.96 14.27 4.58
N SER A 124 -2.02 15.20 4.40
CA SER A 124 -1.28 15.35 3.15
C SER A 124 0.19 15.59 3.42
N ILE A 125 1.05 15.08 2.53
CA ILE A 125 2.49 15.30 2.56
C ILE A 125 3.04 15.36 1.13
N ARG A 126 4.06 16.19 0.93
CA ARG A 126 4.81 16.23 -0.32
C ARG A 126 5.81 15.07 -0.37
N VAL A 127 5.89 14.42 -1.51
CA VAL A 127 6.84 13.35 -1.80
C VAL A 127 7.65 13.67 -3.06
N ASN A 128 8.83 13.09 -3.18
CA ASN A 128 9.73 13.38 -4.31
C ASN A 128 9.35 12.60 -5.57
N THR A 129 8.81 11.39 -5.41
CA THR A 129 8.41 10.54 -6.53
C THR A 129 6.95 10.79 -6.87
N PRO A 130 6.62 11.17 -8.11
CA PRO A 130 5.23 11.34 -8.52
C PRO A 130 4.45 10.02 -8.51
N GLY A 131 3.15 10.11 -8.26
CA GLY A 131 2.24 8.99 -8.40
C GLY A 131 1.97 8.61 -9.85
N PHE A 132 1.50 7.39 -10.03
CA PHE A 132 0.93 6.90 -11.29
C PHE A 132 -0.59 6.90 -11.20
N VAL A 133 -1.25 7.37 -12.28
CA VAL A 133 -2.71 7.29 -12.44
C VAL A 133 -3.03 6.76 -13.83
N VAL A 134 -3.93 5.77 -13.91
CA VAL A 134 -4.29 5.07 -15.16
C VAL A 134 -4.92 6.01 -16.19
N HIS A 135 -5.68 7.01 -15.73
CA HIS A 135 -6.35 7.95 -16.61
C HIS A 135 -5.93 9.38 -16.29
N ARG A 136 -4.94 9.90 -17.01
CA ARG A 136 -4.69 11.35 -17.02
C ARG A 136 -5.81 12.00 -17.85
N ARG A 137 -6.63 12.86 -17.22
CA ARG A 137 -7.43 13.80 -18.00
C ARG A 137 -6.44 14.76 -18.68
N ASN A 138 -6.45 14.75 -20.03
CA ASN A 138 -5.76 15.75 -20.84
C ASN A 138 -6.36 17.14 -20.57
#